data_24fef4a23d4f22228dd299ec4911da03
#
_entry.id   24fef4a23d4f22228dd299ec4911da03
#
_cell.length_a   1.000
_cell.length_b   1.000
_cell.length_c   1.000
_cell.angle_alpha   90.00
_cell.angle_beta   90.00
_cell.angle_gamma   90.00
#
_symmetry.space_group_name_H-M   'P 1'
#
loop_
_entity.id
_entity.type
_entity.pdbx_description
1 polymer ?
#
loop_
_entity_poly.entity_id
_entity_poly.type
_entity_poly.pdbx_seq_one_letter_code
_entity_poly.pdbx_strand_id
1 'polypeptide(L)'
;MSEITLQQVKCPSCGSVISSFNAFKPEVECPFCHTKSINPMVTPKSSTRPERLIVFKTDEKQFEQKLVDVLIKRDYIPTDIFERISSDNVIKAYVPMFLYEGSFEASWACEIGHKVTRYRTNSKGERESYSETEYNYEHGQAQGNYSFLCLAYEGQDVPRELLNFCSRFTYTPGDSYEYDPSAMAAQGDEAPITLPSNVDAKTTWDRIGRKKVRQEAEDACKSQLSGADYRNLRVNHSFEVTTDGSLVMVPFWFVYYSYGDQRYYFAMDGQGKFTDCTVPQDNQEKELVHQMWGNFRKAFWLLIVVAALYFVAKWAGVVIGGVAWAVLQVFLYSQASKKEKAQLQASKERRLYGAKRLGLVDVPSPGPKE
;
A
#
# COMPACT_ATOMS: atom_id res chain seq x y z
N MET A 1 7.26 18.00 17.54
CA MET A 1 7.45 19.16 16.65
C MET A 1 8.93 19.20 16.34
N SER A 2 9.37 18.63 15.23
CA SER A 2 10.72 18.80 14.71
C SER A 2 10.70 20.07 13.88
N GLU A 3 11.34 21.11 14.38
CA GLU A 3 11.63 22.33 13.64
C GLU A 3 12.32 21.95 12.34
N ILE A 4 11.70 22.29 11.22
CA ILE A 4 12.36 22.27 9.91
C ILE A 4 13.40 23.37 9.99
N THR A 5 14.64 23.00 10.26
CA THR A 5 15.77 23.92 10.19
C THR A 5 15.87 24.35 8.72
N LEU A 6 15.47 25.58 8.42
CA LEU A 6 15.64 26.22 7.13
C LEU A 6 17.13 26.28 6.84
N GLN A 7 17.60 25.36 6.00
CA GLN A 7 19.01 25.32 5.61
C GLN A 7 19.28 26.51 4.69
N GLN A 8 20.30 27.26 5.00
CA GLN A 8 20.68 28.48 4.29
C GLN A 8 21.85 28.19 3.35
N VAL A 9 21.71 28.55 2.09
CA VAL A 9 22.79 28.48 1.10
C VAL A 9 23.34 29.87 0.83
N LYS A 10 24.65 30.03 0.86
CA LYS A 10 25.31 31.30 0.45
C LYS A 10 25.53 31.32 -1.05
N CYS A 11 25.06 32.38 -1.71
CA CYS A 11 25.34 32.59 -3.12
C CYS A 11 26.85 32.77 -3.34
N PRO A 12 27.49 31.99 -4.23
CA PRO A 12 28.93 32.10 -4.47
C PRO A 12 29.31 33.41 -5.20
N SER A 13 28.36 34.07 -5.85
CA SER A 13 28.62 35.29 -6.62
C SER A 13 28.46 36.58 -5.79
N CYS A 14 27.38 36.73 -5.03
CA CYS A 14 27.07 37.95 -4.28
C CYS A 14 27.14 37.79 -2.77
N GLY A 15 27.38 36.59 -2.25
CA GLY A 15 27.46 36.31 -0.82
C GLY A 15 26.11 36.32 -0.04
N SER A 16 25.02 36.64 -0.72
CA SER A 16 23.68 36.69 -0.08
C SER A 16 23.27 35.32 0.41
N VAL A 17 22.55 35.32 1.55
CA VAL A 17 21.98 34.10 2.11
C VAL A 17 20.65 33.81 1.42
N ILE A 18 20.53 32.66 0.80
CA ILE A 18 19.31 32.17 0.17
C ILE A 18 18.60 31.28 1.19
N SER A 19 17.48 31.75 1.73
CA SER A 19 16.71 31.09 2.78
C SER A 19 15.49 30.32 2.26
N SER A 20 15.07 30.60 1.01
CA SER A 20 13.97 29.90 0.36
C SER A 20 14.42 29.39 -0.99
N PHE A 21 14.70 28.11 -1.08
CA PHE A 21 15.02 27.43 -2.34
C PHE A 21 14.47 26.00 -2.27
N ASN A 22 14.21 25.46 -3.44
CA ASN A 22 13.80 24.05 -3.52
C ASN A 22 15.03 23.18 -3.26
N ALA A 23 15.09 22.54 -2.10
CA ALA A 23 16.22 21.69 -1.69
C ALA A 23 16.46 20.50 -2.65
N PHE A 24 15.50 20.21 -3.52
CA PHE A 24 15.53 19.08 -4.47
C PHE A 24 16.00 19.50 -5.88
N LYS A 25 16.09 20.80 -6.18
CA LYS A 25 16.65 21.24 -7.47
C LYS A 25 18.17 21.15 -7.44
N PRO A 26 18.80 20.59 -8.50
CA PRO A 26 20.25 20.52 -8.58
C PRO A 26 20.90 21.90 -8.68
N GLU A 27 20.14 22.90 -9.08
CA GLU A 27 20.55 24.29 -9.18
C GLU A 27 19.69 25.18 -8.30
N VAL A 28 20.35 26.12 -7.61
CA VAL A 28 19.72 27.19 -6.86
C VAL A 28 19.97 28.49 -7.58
N GLU A 29 18.92 29.22 -7.93
CA GLU A 29 19.01 30.56 -8.46
C GLU A 29 18.95 31.58 -7.32
N CYS A 30 19.92 32.45 -7.28
CA CYS A 30 19.98 33.53 -6.29
C CYS A 30 18.87 34.58 -6.59
N PRO A 31 17.97 34.89 -5.66
CA PRO A 31 16.92 35.88 -5.90
C PRO A 31 17.46 37.33 -6.00
N PHE A 32 18.73 37.55 -5.66
CA PHE A 32 19.35 38.90 -5.66
C PHE A 32 20.17 39.19 -6.92
N CYS A 33 20.96 38.23 -7.38
CA CYS A 33 21.84 38.42 -8.53
C CYS A 33 21.56 37.48 -9.69
N HIS A 34 20.54 36.66 -9.59
CA HIS A 34 20.10 35.65 -10.58
C HIS A 34 21.19 34.67 -11.02
N THR A 35 22.30 34.59 -10.29
CA THR A 35 23.32 33.59 -10.55
C THR A 35 22.82 32.21 -10.17
N LYS A 36 22.90 31.28 -11.10
CA LYS A 36 22.62 29.86 -10.85
C LYS A 36 23.85 29.19 -10.27
N SER A 37 23.68 28.50 -9.17
CA SER A 37 24.73 27.75 -8.49
C SER A 37 24.27 26.31 -8.23
N ILE A 38 25.23 25.39 -8.17
CA ILE A 38 24.93 24.01 -7.81
C ILE A 38 24.41 24.00 -6.37
N ASN A 39 23.30 23.34 -6.16
CA ASN A 39 22.76 23.13 -4.82
C ASN A 39 23.72 22.23 -4.02
N PRO A 40 24.40 22.74 -2.98
CA PRO A 40 25.38 21.95 -2.24
C PRO A 40 24.74 20.79 -1.47
N MET A 41 23.41 20.79 -1.35
CA MET A 41 22.63 19.72 -0.72
C MET A 41 22.39 18.54 -1.66
N VAL A 42 22.49 18.75 -2.97
CA VAL A 42 22.34 17.75 -4.02
C VAL A 42 23.73 17.37 -4.55
N THR A 43 24.61 16.89 -3.67
CA THR A 43 25.91 16.37 -4.12
C THR A 43 25.73 14.90 -4.51
N PRO A 44 25.83 14.54 -5.80
CA PRO A 44 25.73 13.14 -6.19
C PRO A 44 26.94 12.37 -5.66
N LYS A 45 26.73 11.46 -4.70
CA LYS A 45 27.75 10.52 -4.25
C LYS A 45 28.02 9.42 -5.27
N SER A 46 27.13 9.26 -6.26
CA SER A 46 27.25 8.32 -7.36
C SER A 46 26.96 9.03 -8.67
N SER A 47 27.85 8.88 -9.65
CA SER A 47 27.73 9.43 -11.00
C SER A 47 27.06 8.47 -11.98
N THR A 48 26.27 7.52 -11.50
CA THR A 48 25.60 6.54 -12.39
C THR A 48 24.55 7.27 -13.20
N ARG A 49 24.74 7.30 -14.53
CA ARG A 49 23.78 7.89 -15.46
C ARG A 49 22.53 7.01 -15.52
N PRO A 50 21.31 7.57 -15.49
CA PRO A 50 20.11 6.80 -15.73
C PRO A 50 20.15 6.13 -17.12
N GLU A 51 19.70 4.88 -17.18
CA GLU A 51 19.62 4.11 -18.42
C GLU A 51 18.19 4.03 -18.94
N ARG A 52 17.22 4.07 -18.02
CA ARG A 52 15.80 3.94 -18.33
C ARG A 52 14.96 5.01 -17.66
N LEU A 53 13.82 5.28 -18.26
CA LEU A 53 12.84 6.26 -17.80
C LEU A 53 11.43 5.68 -17.87
N ILE A 54 10.65 5.86 -16.80
CA ILE A 54 9.20 5.70 -16.83
C ILE A 54 8.61 7.11 -16.90
N VAL A 55 7.80 7.40 -17.92
CA VAL A 55 7.20 8.74 -18.10
C VAL A 55 5.92 8.89 -17.29
N PHE A 56 5.60 10.13 -16.89
CA PHE A 56 4.28 10.45 -16.36
C PHE A 56 3.21 10.21 -17.43
N LYS A 57 2.16 9.47 -17.09
CA LYS A 57 0.92 9.32 -17.89
C LYS A 57 -0.24 10.10 -17.29
N THR A 58 -0.04 10.67 -16.10
CA THR A 58 -1.03 11.46 -15.37
C THR A 58 -0.56 12.89 -15.19
N ASP A 59 -1.50 13.82 -15.22
CA ASP A 59 -1.29 15.22 -14.91
C ASP A 59 -1.72 15.55 -13.46
N GLU A 60 -1.45 16.77 -13.02
CA GLU A 60 -1.78 17.25 -11.68
C GLU A 60 -3.28 17.21 -11.40
N LYS A 61 -4.09 17.58 -12.38
CA LYS A 61 -5.55 17.53 -12.26
C LYS A 61 -6.07 16.12 -12.02
N GLN A 62 -5.50 15.13 -12.71
CA GLN A 62 -5.84 13.72 -12.51
C GLN A 62 -5.39 13.22 -11.14
N PHE A 63 -4.24 13.70 -10.65
CA PHE A 63 -3.76 13.40 -9.31
C PHE A 63 -4.73 13.96 -8.23
N GLU A 64 -5.13 15.23 -8.36
CA GLU A 64 -6.09 15.86 -7.44
C GLU A 64 -7.45 15.17 -7.47
N GLN A 65 -7.96 14.86 -8.66
CA GLN A 65 -9.21 14.09 -8.81
C GLN A 65 -9.13 12.74 -8.13
N LYS A 66 -7.97 12.07 -8.20
CA LYS A 66 -7.78 10.79 -7.55
C LYS A 66 -7.79 10.91 -6.03
N LEU A 67 -7.18 11.96 -5.46
CA LEU A 67 -7.26 12.27 -4.04
C LEU A 67 -8.72 12.49 -3.61
N VAL A 68 -9.45 13.33 -4.33
CA VAL A 68 -10.87 13.61 -4.05
C VAL A 68 -11.69 12.31 -4.10
N ASP A 69 -11.46 11.48 -5.10
CA ASP A 69 -12.11 10.17 -5.25
C ASP A 69 -11.86 9.25 -4.04
N VAL A 70 -10.62 9.21 -3.55
CA VAL A 70 -10.26 8.41 -2.36
C VAL A 70 -11.00 8.94 -1.13
N LEU A 71 -11.02 10.26 -0.93
CA LEU A 71 -11.70 10.89 0.20
C LEU A 71 -13.22 10.69 0.17
N ILE A 72 -13.83 10.61 -1.01
CA ILE A 72 -15.26 10.31 -1.14
C ILE A 72 -15.56 8.83 -0.83
N LYS A 73 -14.76 7.92 -1.39
CA LYS A 73 -15.08 6.47 -1.42
C LYS A 73 -14.70 5.72 -0.15
N ARG A 74 -13.70 6.18 0.61
CA ARG A 74 -13.28 5.51 1.85
C ARG A 74 -14.32 5.67 2.96
N ASP A 75 -14.42 4.63 3.78
CA ASP A 75 -15.30 4.60 4.94
C ASP A 75 -14.72 5.42 6.10
N TYR A 76 -15.58 5.92 6.97
CA TYR A 76 -15.24 6.66 8.19
C TYR A 76 -14.40 7.92 7.97
N ILE A 77 -14.53 8.60 6.84
CA ILE A 77 -13.95 9.92 6.62
C ILE A 77 -14.98 10.99 7.05
N PRO A 78 -14.55 12.08 7.72
CA PRO A 78 -15.43 13.18 8.11
C PRO A 78 -16.23 13.73 6.94
N THR A 79 -17.52 14.01 7.15
CA THR A 79 -18.41 14.48 6.07
C THR A 79 -18.12 15.92 5.64
N ASP A 80 -17.46 16.72 6.49
CA ASP A 80 -17.03 18.10 6.26
C ASP A 80 -15.59 18.21 5.74
N ILE A 81 -14.98 17.09 5.28
CA ILE A 81 -13.58 17.03 4.85
C ILE A 81 -13.24 18.12 3.83
N PHE A 82 -14.07 18.31 2.82
CA PHE A 82 -13.82 19.26 1.74
C PHE A 82 -14.00 20.73 2.14
N GLU A 83 -14.64 21.01 3.27
CA GLU A 83 -14.79 22.36 3.82
C GLU A 83 -13.59 22.76 4.69
N ARG A 84 -12.84 21.79 5.21
CA ARG A 84 -11.78 21.97 6.20
C ARG A 84 -10.41 21.47 5.77
N ILE A 85 -10.30 20.88 4.59
CA ILE A 85 -9.04 20.42 4.04
C ILE A 85 -8.20 21.60 3.56
N SER A 86 -6.91 21.56 3.86
CA SER A 86 -5.90 22.46 3.31
C SER A 86 -4.75 21.61 2.77
N SER A 87 -4.34 21.80 1.53
CA SER A 87 -3.24 21.09 0.89
C SER A 87 -2.00 21.96 0.81
N ASP A 88 -0.84 21.32 0.96
CA ASP A 88 0.46 21.90 0.62
C ASP A 88 0.65 21.87 -0.92
N ASN A 89 1.80 22.36 -1.40
CA ASN A 89 2.13 22.26 -2.81
C ASN A 89 2.31 20.79 -3.23
N VAL A 90 1.79 20.43 -4.37
CA VAL A 90 1.96 19.10 -4.97
C VAL A 90 3.41 18.91 -5.37
N ILE A 91 4.01 17.80 -4.96
CA ILE A 91 5.35 17.39 -5.36
C ILE A 91 5.24 16.44 -6.54
N LYS A 92 5.80 16.85 -7.68
CA LYS A 92 5.98 16.05 -8.88
C LYS A 92 7.44 15.68 -8.98
N ALA A 93 7.81 14.41 -8.82
CA ALA A 93 9.19 13.99 -8.69
C ALA A 93 9.55 12.77 -9.53
N TYR A 94 10.77 12.78 -10.07
CA TYR A 94 11.47 11.59 -10.54
C TYR A 94 12.38 11.05 -9.45
N VAL A 95 12.18 9.80 -9.07
CA VAL A 95 12.94 9.10 -8.04
C VAL A 95 13.82 8.04 -8.70
N PRO A 96 15.15 8.06 -8.46
CA PRO A 96 16.05 7.05 -9.00
C PRO A 96 15.87 5.72 -8.29
N MET A 97 15.77 4.64 -9.07
CA MET A 97 15.64 3.29 -8.57
C MET A 97 16.55 2.34 -9.37
N PHE A 98 17.17 1.37 -8.71
CA PHE A 98 17.91 0.31 -9.38
C PHE A 98 16.97 -0.82 -9.77
N LEU A 99 16.97 -1.17 -11.04
CA LEU A 99 16.30 -2.35 -11.59
C LEU A 99 17.23 -3.56 -11.48
N TYR A 100 16.76 -4.59 -10.82
CA TYR A 100 17.43 -5.88 -10.75
C TYR A 100 16.57 -6.92 -11.44
N GLU A 101 17.18 -7.63 -12.39
CA GLU A 101 16.55 -8.69 -13.14
C GLU A 101 17.45 -9.93 -13.15
N GLY A 102 16.85 -11.08 -13.14
CA GLY A 102 17.59 -12.34 -13.15
C GLY A 102 16.69 -13.54 -12.97
N SER A 103 17.32 -14.68 -12.76
CA SER A 103 16.64 -15.93 -12.48
C SER A 103 17.03 -16.49 -11.13
N PHE A 104 16.17 -17.31 -10.56
CA PHE A 104 16.48 -18.09 -9.36
C PHE A 104 16.11 -19.56 -9.56
N GLU A 105 16.85 -20.39 -8.86
CA GLU A 105 16.53 -21.80 -8.64
C GLU A 105 16.40 -22.03 -7.13
N ALA A 106 15.39 -22.77 -6.73
CA ALA A 106 15.17 -23.13 -5.34
C ALA A 106 14.82 -24.61 -5.24
N SER A 107 15.27 -25.23 -4.18
CA SER A 107 14.83 -26.57 -3.79
C SER A 107 14.22 -26.51 -2.40
N TRP A 108 13.15 -27.24 -2.21
CA TRP A 108 12.49 -27.34 -0.92
C TRP A 108 12.38 -28.78 -0.45
N ALA A 109 12.32 -28.94 0.85
CA ALA A 109 12.05 -30.19 1.49
C ALA A 109 11.20 -29.95 2.73
N CYS A 110 10.17 -30.74 2.92
CA CYS A 110 9.27 -30.67 4.07
C CYS A 110 8.63 -32.02 4.36
N GLU A 111 7.90 -32.10 5.47
CA GLU A 111 7.04 -33.23 5.78
C GLU A 111 5.60 -32.87 5.37
N ILE A 112 4.98 -33.67 4.47
CA ILE A 112 3.60 -33.47 4.02
C ILE A 112 2.70 -34.48 4.68
N GLY A 113 1.59 -34.01 5.24
CA GLY A 113 0.57 -34.79 5.93
C GLY A 113 -0.42 -35.42 4.96
N HIS A 114 -0.47 -36.74 4.95
CA HIS A 114 -1.44 -37.52 4.18
C HIS A 114 -2.48 -38.16 5.12
N LYS A 115 -3.74 -37.97 4.84
CA LYS A 115 -4.81 -38.61 5.61
C LYS A 115 -4.93 -40.07 5.24
N VAL A 116 -4.63 -40.95 6.18
CA VAL A 116 -4.78 -42.40 6.03
C VAL A 116 -5.94 -42.90 6.88
N THR A 117 -6.73 -43.82 6.33
CA THR A 117 -7.81 -44.48 7.08
C THR A 117 -7.26 -45.71 7.75
N ARG A 118 -7.32 -45.74 9.08
CA ARG A 118 -6.97 -46.89 9.89
C ARG A 118 -8.21 -47.49 10.54
N TYR A 119 -8.08 -48.76 10.95
CA TYR A 119 -9.17 -49.51 11.58
C TYR A 119 -8.74 -49.96 12.96
N ARG A 120 -9.61 -49.81 13.92
CA ARG A 120 -9.47 -50.36 15.28
C ARG A 120 -10.71 -51.13 15.67
N THR A 121 -10.58 -52.11 16.58
CA THR A 121 -11.73 -52.79 17.15
C THR A 121 -12.11 -52.06 18.45
N ASN A 122 -13.38 -51.67 18.54
CA ASN A 122 -13.90 -50.98 19.71
C ASN A 122 -14.14 -52.02 20.88
N SER A 123 -14.52 -51.51 22.04
CA SER A 123 -14.76 -52.34 23.23
C SER A 123 -15.92 -53.33 23.08
N LYS A 124 -16.73 -53.20 22.01
CA LYS A 124 -17.85 -54.10 21.69
C LYS A 124 -17.48 -55.17 20.65
N GLY A 125 -16.21 -55.21 20.19
CA GLY A 125 -15.77 -56.12 19.17
C GLY A 125 -16.04 -55.68 17.73
N GLU A 126 -16.57 -54.47 17.51
CA GLU A 126 -16.92 -53.93 16.20
C GLU A 126 -15.70 -53.21 15.57
N ARG A 127 -15.53 -53.33 14.26
CA ARG A 127 -14.48 -52.66 13.50
C ARG A 127 -14.88 -51.21 13.20
N GLU A 128 -14.16 -50.27 13.75
CA GLU A 128 -14.37 -48.83 13.56
C GLU A 128 -13.22 -48.24 12.74
N SER A 129 -13.51 -47.43 11.72
CA SER A 129 -12.50 -46.67 10.97
C SER A 129 -12.27 -45.32 11.62
N TYR A 130 -11.00 -44.89 11.65
CA TYR A 130 -10.61 -43.55 12.04
C TYR A 130 -9.59 -42.97 11.05
N SER A 131 -9.54 -41.66 10.94
CA SER A 131 -8.59 -40.97 10.09
C SER A 131 -7.37 -40.53 10.94
N GLU A 132 -6.18 -40.83 10.46
CA GLU A 132 -4.93 -40.38 11.03
C GLU A 132 -4.11 -39.64 9.97
N THR A 133 -3.34 -38.62 10.36
CA THR A 133 -2.44 -37.93 9.45
C THR A 133 -1.04 -38.50 9.61
N GLU A 134 -0.51 -39.08 8.54
CA GLU A 134 0.90 -39.52 8.45
C GLU A 134 1.71 -38.48 7.69
N TYR A 135 2.86 -38.11 8.24
CA TYR A 135 3.76 -37.15 7.63
C TYR A 135 4.90 -37.86 6.93
N ASN A 136 4.98 -37.67 5.61
CA ASN A 136 6.05 -38.21 4.78
C ASN A 136 6.99 -37.10 4.34
N TYR A 137 8.29 -37.39 4.27
CA TYR A 137 9.29 -36.45 3.80
C TYR A 137 9.22 -36.33 2.28
N GLU A 138 8.98 -35.13 1.80
CA GLU A 138 8.90 -34.81 0.38
C GLU A 138 9.83 -33.65 0.04
N HIS A 139 10.22 -33.58 -1.24
CA HIS A 139 11.09 -32.52 -1.76
C HIS A 139 10.67 -32.15 -3.18
N GLY A 140 11.03 -30.93 -3.58
CA GLY A 140 10.76 -30.45 -4.92
C GLY A 140 11.68 -29.30 -5.30
N GLN A 141 11.48 -28.80 -6.51
CA GLN A 141 12.24 -27.69 -7.08
C GLN A 141 11.28 -26.63 -7.60
N ALA A 142 11.68 -25.36 -7.44
CA ALA A 142 11.03 -24.22 -8.03
C ALA A 142 12.08 -23.37 -8.74
N GLN A 143 11.69 -22.79 -9.88
CA GLN A 143 12.52 -21.86 -10.64
C GLN A 143 11.66 -20.69 -11.08
N GLY A 144 12.26 -19.53 -11.29
CA GLY A 144 11.55 -18.35 -11.75
C GLY A 144 12.50 -17.25 -12.16
N ASN A 145 11.91 -16.22 -12.76
CA ASN A 145 12.60 -14.97 -13.05
C ASN A 145 12.10 -13.91 -12.07
N TYR A 146 12.99 -13.01 -11.69
CA TYR A 146 12.65 -11.85 -10.89
C TYR A 146 12.96 -10.57 -11.66
N SER A 147 12.14 -9.54 -11.42
CA SER A 147 12.34 -8.20 -11.94
C SER A 147 11.71 -7.22 -10.96
N PHE A 148 12.54 -6.44 -10.26
CA PHE A 148 12.05 -5.47 -9.27
C PHE A 148 12.95 -4.26 -9.13
N LEU A 149 12.37 -3.19 -8.60
CA LEU A 149 13.08 -1.96 -8.31
C LEU A 149 13.46 -1.87 -6.83
N CYS A 150 14.65 -1.28 -6.59
CA CYS A 150 15.09 -0.85 -5.28
C CYS A 150 15.44 0.63 -5.31
N LEU A 151 15.08 1.37 -4.26
CA LEU A 151 15.37 2.79 -4.15
C LEU A 151 16.88 3.05 -4.20
N ALA A 152 17.30 3.96 -5.09
CA ALA A 152 18.69 4.39 -5.28
C ALA A 152 18.99 5.72 -4.58
N TYR A 153 18.13 6.11 -3.65
CA TYR A 153 18.22 7.36 -2.90
C TYR A 153 18.06 7.12 -1.40
N GLU A 154 18.91 7.77 -0.62
CA GLU A 154 18.79 7.87 0.85
C GLU A 154 19.00 9.34 1.24
N GLY A 155 18.02 9.92 1.94
CA GLY A 155 18.07 11.31 2.41
C GLY A 155 16.96 11.59 3.41
N GLN A 156 17.08 12.70 4.15
CA GLN A 156 16.08 13.18 5.09
C GLN A 156 15.32 14.41 4.58
N ASP A 157 15.74 14.93 3.45
CA ASP A 157 15.22 16.10 2.75
C ASP A 157 14.02 15.80 1.86
N VAL A 158 13.67 14.53 1.74
CA VAL A 158 12.47 14.02 1.04
C VAL A 158 11.50 13.43 2.07
N PRO A 159 10.18 13.63 1.92
CA PRO A 159 9.20 13.01 2.79
C PRO A 159 9.42 11.50 2.92
N ARG A 160 9.51 11.04 4.17
CA ARG A 160 9.74 9.60 4.46
C ARG A 160 8.61 8.73 3.89
N GLU A 161 7.39 9.26 3.91
CA GLU A 161 6.21 8.62 3.38
C GLU A 161 6.32 8.41 1.87
N LEU A 162 6.85 9.40 1.14
CA LEU A 162 7.13 9.26 -0.29
C LEU A 162 8.17 8.17 -0.54
N LEU A 163 9.29 8.15 0.18
CA LEU A 163 10.31 7.10 0.02
C LEU A 163 9.77 5.71 0.36
N ASN A 164 8.93 5.61 1.40
CA ASN A 164 8.27 4.36 1.74
C ASN A 164 7.30 3.91 0.65
N PHE A 165 6.57 4.84 0.02
CA PHE A 165 5.70 4.55 -1.10
C PHE A 165 6.51 4.07 -2.31
N CYS A 166 7.58 4.78 -2.69
CA CYS A 166 8.48 4.40 -3.78
C CYS A 166 9.06 2.99 -3.59
N SER A 167 9.45 2.63 -2.36
CA SER A 167 10.04 1.31 -2.07
C SER A 167 9.10 0.12 -2.31
N ARG A 168 7.79 0.38 -2.38
CA ARG A 168 6.72 -0.60 -2.65
C ARG A 168 6.24 -0.60 -4.11
N PHE A 169 6.81 0.27 -4.94
CA PHE A 169 6.45 0.36 -6.34
C PHE A 169 6.76 -0.95 -7.07
N THR A 170 5.79 -1.43 -7.85
CA THR A 170 5.90 -2.65 -8.65
C THR A 170 6.26 -2.29 -10.09
N TYR A 171 7.39 -2.80 -10.56
CA TYR A 171 7.88 -2.58 -11.92
C TYR A 171 7.17 -3.48 -12.93
N THR A 172 6.79 -2.88 -14.07
CA THR A 172 6.30 -3.60 -15.23
C THR A 172 7.25 -3.32 -16.39
N PRO A 173 7.94 -4.32 -16.95
CA PRO A 173 8.99 -4.12 -17.96
C PRO A 173 8.59 -3.27 -19.16
N GLY A 174 7.36 -3.39 -19.63
CA GLY A 174 6.82 -2.62 -20.77
C GLY A 174 6.56 -1.12 -20.52
N ASP A 175 6.66 -0.65 -19.27
CA ASP A 175 6.37 0.73 -18.92
C ASP A 175 7.60 1.67 -18.99
N SER A 176 8.82 1.12 -19.18
CA SER A 176 10.06 1.90 -19.22
C SER A 176 10.62 2.01 -20.62
N TYR A 177 11.19 3.17 -20.91
CA TYR A 177 11.85 3.53 -22.17
C TYR A 177 13.32 3.78 -21.93
N GLU A 178 14.13 3.87 -23.01
CA GLU A 178 15.50 4.37 -22.92
C GLU A 178 15.50 5.80 -22.33
N TYR A 179 16.50 6.10 -21.53
CA TYR A 179 16.57 7.41 -20.85
C TYR A 179 16.75 8.56 -21.83
N ASP A 180 15.76 9.44 -21.88
CA ASP A 180 15.78 10.68 -22.62
C ASP A 180 15.51 11.87 -21.69
N PRO A 181 16.51 12.75 -21.44
CA PRO A 181 16.33 13.95 -20.63
C PRO A 181 15.26 14.90 -21.18
N SER A 182 15.06 14.94 -22.49
CA SER A 182 14.07 15.82 -23.14
C SER A 182 12.65 15.35 -22.83
N ALA A 183 12.41 14.04 -22.75
CA ALA A 183 11.14 13.46 -22.35
C ALA A 183 10.78 13.76 -20.88
N MET A 184 11.78 13.95 -20.01
CA MET A 184 11.56 14.40 -18.63
C MET A 184 11.15 15.87 -18.55
N ALA A 185 11.75 16.72 -19.39
CA ALA A 185 11.51 18.17 -19.37
C ALA A 185 10.18 18.58 -20.02
N ALA A 186 9.68 17.78 -20.97
CA ALA A 186 8.50 18.11 -21.78
C ALA A 186 7.14 17.92 -21.07
N GLN A 187 7.11 17.65 -19.76
CA GLN A 187 5.89 17.18 -19.08
C GLN A 187 5.17 18.27 -18.26
N GLY A 188 4.57 19.27 -18.95
CA GLY A 188 3.72 20.28 -18.34
C GLY A 188 4.43 21.57 -17.94
N ASP A 189 3.67 22.50 -17.34
CA ASP A 189 4.14 23.88 -17.05
C ASP A 189 5.21 23.93 -15.95
N GLU A 190 5.24 22.95 -15.04
CA GLU A 190 6.28 22.81 -14.02
C GLU A 190 7.14 21.56 -14.25
N ALA A 191 8.47 21.80 -14.34
CA ALA A 191 9.42 20.71 -14.45
C ALA A 191 9.43 19.84 -13.18
N PRO A 192 9.37 18.51 -13.31
CA PRO A 192 9.42 17.62 -12.15
C PRO A 192 10.76 17.74 -11.41
N ILE A 193 10.72 17.61 -10.11
CA ILE A 193 11.92 17.53 -9.28
C ILE A 193 12.62 16.21 -9.60
N THR A 194 13.92 16.25 -9.83
CA THR A 194 14.70 15.03 -10.08
C THR A 194 15.62 14.78 -8.89
N LEU A 195 15.44 13.64 -8.22
CA LEU A 195 16.33 13.24 -7.15
C LEU A 195 17.60 12.60 -7.72
N PRO A 196 18.79 12.87 -7.12
CA PRO A 196 20.02 12.22 -7.54
C PRO A 196 20.11 10.80 -6.99
N SER A 197 20.75 9.88 -7.72
CA SER A 197 21.17 8.61 -7.15
C SER A 197 22.37 8.86 -6.22
N ASN A 198 22.26 8.50 -4.95
CA ASN A 198 23.30 8.69 -3.95
C ASN A 198 23.71 7.42 -3.20
N VAL A 199 23.17 6.27 -3.63
CA VAL A 199 23.48 4.93 -3.11
C VAL A 199 24.10 4.11 -4.25
N ASP A 200 25.02 3.23 -3.89
CA ASP A 200 25.65 2.29 -4.83
C ASP A 200 24.75 1.08 -5.12
N ALA A 201 24.69 0.64 -6.39
CA ALA A 201 23.86 -0.48 -6.82
C ALA A 201 24.20 -1.79 -6.09
N LYS A 202 25.50 -2.10 -5.95
CA LYS A 202 25.96 -3.31 -5.27
C LYS A 202 25.55 -3.31 -3.78
N THR A 203 25.72 -2.18 -3.11
CA THR A 203 25.32 -2.01 -1.71
C THR A 203 23.80 -2.20 -1.55
N THR A 204 23.02 -1.64 -2.47
CA THR A 204 21.56 -1.78 -2.47
C THR A 204 21.13 -3.23 -2.73
N TRP A 205 21.81 -3.92 -3.66
CA TRP A 205 21.60 -5.34 -3.91
C TRP A 205 21.86 -6.17 -2.65
N ASP A 206 23.02 -6.01 -2.04
CA ASP A 206 23.41 -6.82 -0.87
C ASP A 206 22.48 -6.59 0.33
N ARG A 207 21.99 -5.36 0.50
CA ARG A 207 21.13 -4.98 1.62
C ARG A 207 19.65 -5.33 1.41
N ILE A 208 19.11 -5.14 0.20
CA ILE A 208 17.69 -5.23 -0.10
C ILE A 208 17.41 -6.28 -1.17
N GLY A 209 18.09 -6.24 -2.31
CA GLY A 209 17.81 -7.07 -3.49
C GLY A 209 17.85 -8.56 -3.17
N ARG A 210 18.90 -9.02 -2.51
CA ARG A 210 19.05 -10.44 -2.10
C ARG A 210 17.88 -10.92 -1.25
N LYS A 211 17.34 -10.07 -0.36
CA LYS A 211 16.21 -10.45 0.49
C LYS A 211 14.93 -10.59 -0.32
N LYS A 212 14.72 -9.70 -1.30
CA LYS A 212 13.55 -9.78 -2.20
C LYS A 212 13.58 -11.07 -3.02
N VAL A 213 14.70 -11.39 -3.66
CA VAL A 213 14.81 -12.64 -4.44
C VAL A 213 14.61 -13.88 -3.57
N ARG A 214 15.17 -13.89 -2.36
CA ARG A 214 14.92 -15.00 -1.41
C ARG A 214 13.45 -15.16 -1.10
N GLN A 215 12.76 -14.05 -0.87
CA GLN A 215 11.33 -14.09 -0.59
C GLN A 215 10.54 -14.63 -1.78
N GLU A 216 10.84 -14.19 -3.00
CA GLU A 216 10.20 -14.71 -4.22
C GLU A 216 10.47 -16.21 -4.42
N ALA A 217 11.70 -16.67 -4.18
CA ALA A 217 12.05 -18.07 -4.25
C ALA A 217 11.31 -18.92 -3.19
N GLU A 218 11.20 -18.42 -1.96
CA GLU A 218 10.42 -19.07 -0.91
C GLU A 218 8.93 -19.11 -1.25
N ASP A 219 8.37 -18.02 -1.79
CA ASP A 219 6.96 -17.94 -2.15
C ASP A 219 6.64 -18.86 -3.35
N ALA A 220 7.58 -19.00 -4.30
CA ALA A 220 7.47 -19.98 -5.39
C ALA A 220 7.45 -21.43 -4.84
N CYS A 221 8.30 -21.76 -3.87
CA CYS A 221 8.27 -23.07 -3.20
C CYS A 221 6.96 -23.29 -2.45
N LYS A 222 6.51 -22.31 -1.66
CA LYS A 222 5.25 -22.39 -0.90
C LYS A 222 4.02 -22.52 -1.80
N SER A 223 4.05 -21.91 -2.98
CA SER A 223 2.95 -22.02 -3.95
C SER A 223 2.71 -23.46 -4.42
N GLN A 224 3.78 -24.26 -4.54
CA GLN A 224 3.68 -25.69 -4.88
C GLN A 224 3.08 -26.52 -3.75
N LEU A 225 3.17 -26.03 -2.50
CA LEU A 225 2.61 -26.67 -1.29
C LEU A 225 1.22 -26.15 -0.94
N SER A 226 0.62 -25.33 -1.81
CA SER A 226 -0.70 -24.72 -1.57
C SER A 226 -1.77 -25.79 -1.39
N GLY A 227 -2.48 -25.73 -0.26
CA GLY A 227 -3.50 -26.71 0.12
C GLY A 227 -2.98 -28.00 0.79
N ALA A 228 -1.67 -28.19 0.89
CA ALA A 228 -1.07 -29.28 1.64
C ALA A 228 -0.92 -28.93 3.12
N ASP A 229 -1.13 -29.91 3.99
CA ASP A 229 -0.76 -29.83 5.40
C ASP A 229 0.73 -30.17 5.51
N TYR A 230 1.60 -29.17 5.67
CA TYR A 230 3.06 -29.39 5.72
C TYR A 230 3.69 -28.75 6.95
N ARG A 231 4.84 -29.34 7.35
CA ARG A 231 5.66 -28.85 8.46
C ARG A 231 7.15 -28.98 8.14
N ASN A 232 8.00 -28.30 8.92
CA ASN A 232 9.47 -28.37 8.80
C ASN A 232 10.00 -28.01 7.40
N LEU A 233 9.36 -27.01 6.72
CA LEU A 233 9.80 -26.54 5.40
C LEU A 233 11.22 -25.96 5.48
N ARG A 234 12.10 -26.47 4.64
CA ARG A 234 13.46 -25.97 4.38
C ARG A 234 13.56 -25.59 2.92
N VAL A 235 14.09 -24.41 2.65
CA VAL A 235 14.30 -23.90 1.29
C VAL A 235 15.77 -23.58 1.11
N ASN A 236 16.40 -24.16 0.10
CA ASN A 236 17.71 -23.78 -0.39
C ASN A 236 17.50 -23.08 -1.74
N HIS A 237 18.22 -21.99 -1.97
CA HIS A 237 18.07 -21.20 -3.17
C HIS A 237 19.42 -20.75 -3.70
N SER A 238 19.52 -20.67 -5.02
CA SER A 238 20.58 -19.99 -5.77
C SER A 238 19.93 -19.01 -6.72
N PHE A 239 20.60 -17.91 -7.00
CA PHE A 239 20.13 -16.92 -7.96
C PHE A 239 21.30 -16.20 -8.61
N GLU A 240 21.09 -15.84 -9.86
CA GLU A 240 22.02 -15.07 -10.66
C GLU A 240 21.43 -13.70 -10.99
N VAL A 241 22.26 -12.66 -10.92
CA VAL A 241 21.85 -11.31 -11.31
C VAL A 241 22.24 -11.11 -12.76
N THR A 242 21.26 -10.92 -13.63
CA THR A 242 21.48 -10.66 -15.06
C THR A 242 21.75 -9.19 -15.38
N THR A 243 21.32 -8.30 -14.48
CA THR A 243 21.60 -6.85 -14.54
C THR A 243 22.24 -6.39 -13.24
N ASP A 244 23.33 -5.61 -13.35
CA ASP A 244 24.05 -5.03 -12.20
C ASP A 244 23.37 -3.76 -11.64
N GLY A 245 22.02 -3.72 -11.65
CA GLY A 245 21.24 -2.61 -11.13
C GLY A 245 21.22 -1.42 -12.08
N SER A 246 20.59 -1.57 -13.25
CA SER A 246 20.29 -0.47 -14.19
C SER A 246 19.54 0.65 -13.49
N LEU A 247 20.00 1.90 -13.62
CA LEU A 247 19.33 3.03 -12.99
C LEU A 247 18.12 3.47 -13.81
N VAL A 248 16.94 3.44 -13.17
CA VAL A 248 15.64 3.81 -13.75
C VAL A 248 15.11 5.04 -13.03
N MET A 249 14.66 6.04 -13.76
CA MET A 249 13.94 7.19 -13.21
C MET A 249 12.45 6.90 -13.21
N VAL A 250 11.86 6.91 -12.01
CA VAL A 250 10.44 6.55 -11.80
C VAL A 250 9.66 7.76 -11.34
N PRO A 251 8.51 8.09 -11.99
CA PRO A 251 7.73 9.27 -11.69
C PRO A 251 6.76 9.03 -10.53
N PHE A 252 6.68 10.02 -9.63
CA PHE A 252 5.75 10.00 -8.49
C PHE A 252 5.12 11.35 -8.23
N TRP A 253 3.88 11.33 -7.79
CA TRP A 253 3.12 12.43 -7.24
C TRP A 253 3.00 12.28 -5.74
N PHE A 254 3.09 13.39 -5.02
CA PHE A 254 2.95 13.41 -3.57
C PHE A 254 2.41 14.75 -3.09
N VAL A 255 1.54 14.73 -2.09
CA VAL A 255 1.06 15.93 -1.42
C VAL A 255 0.84 15.63 0.07
N TYR A 256 1.18 16.62 0.90
CA TYR A 256 0.63 16.68 2.24
C TYR A 256 -0.64 17.51 2.26
N TYR A 257 -1.59 17.11 3.06
CA TYR A 257 -2.78 17.87 3.36
C TYR A 257 -3.11 17.81 4.84
N SER A 258 -3.80 18.83 5.35
CA SER A 258 -4.18 18.96 6.74
C SER A 258 -5.69 18.93 6.88
N TYR A 259 -6.17 18.31 7.95
CA TYR A 259 -7.55 18.37 8.39
C TYR A 259 -7.56 18.60 9.90
N GLY A 260 -8.05 19.78 10.35
CA GLY A 260 -7.83 20.27 11.71
C GLY A 260 -6.34 20.44 11.98
N ASP A 261 -5.88 19.96 13.14
CA ASP A 261 -4.47 20.09 13.56
C ASP A 261 -3.59 18.89 13.13
N GLN A 262 -4.12 17.98 12.32
CA GLN A 262 -3.42 16.77 11.89
C GLN A 262 -3.05 16.83 10.42
N ARG A 263 -1.86 16.31 10.10
CA ARG A 263 -1.31 16.26 8.76
C ARG A 263 -1.40 14.84 8.20
N TYR A 264 -1.81 14.73 6.96
CA TYR A 264 -1.99 13.51 6.19
C TYR A 264 -1.21 13.60 4.89
N TYR A 265 -1.10 12.49 4.17
CA TYR A 265 -0.49 12.48 2.85
C TYR A 265 -1.30 11.68 1.84
N PHE A 266 -1.09 12.01 0.58
CA PHE A 266 -1.52 11.22 -0.56
C PHE A 266 -0.36 11.09 -1.54
N ALA A 267 -0.09 9.87 -1.99
CA ALA A 267 0.93 9.54 -2.95
C ALA A 267 0.34 8.73 -4.10
N MET A 268 0.83 8.95 -5.32
CA MET A 268 0.43 8.23 -6.52
C MET A 268 1.66 8.04 -7.42
N ASP A 269 1.77 6.87 -8.08
CA ASP A 269 2.76 6.71 -9.14
C ASP A 269 2.37 7.53 -10.37
N GLY A 270 3.36 7.92 -11.16
CA GLY A 270 3.13 8.76 -12.36
C GLY A 270 2.31 8.09 -13.46
N GLN A 271 2.03 6.79 -13.33
CA GLN A 271 1.15 6.03 -14.23
C GLN A 271 -0.31 6.04 -13.77
N GLY A 272 -0.59 6.45 -12.51
CA GLY A 272 -1.91 6.43 -11.89
C GLY A 272 -2.43 5.05 -11.48
N LYS A 273 -1.56 4.05 -11.46
CA LYS A 273 -1.90 2.65 -11.13
C LYS A 273 -1.94 2.39 -9.63
N PHE A 274 -1.00 2.96 -8.89
CA PHE A 274 -0.82 2.74 -7.46
C PHE A 274 -1.01 4.02 -6.68
N THR A 275 -1.68 3.93 -5.55
CA THR A 275 -1.87 5.04 -4.62
C THR A 275 -1.66 4.58 -3.19
N ASP A 276 -1.14 5.48 -2.36
CA ASP A 276 -1.06 5.29 -0.91
C ASP A 276 -1.45 6.58 -0.20
N CYS A 277 -2.09 6.46 0.95
CA CYS A 277 -2.52 7.64 1.68
C CYS A 277 -2.82 7.34 3.15
N THR A 278 -2.65 8.33 3.97
CA THR A 278 -3.31 8.43 5.27
C THR A 278 -4.53 9.34 5.14
N VAL A 279 -5.58 9.04 5.88
CA VAL A 279 -6.83 9.79 5.82
C VAL A 279 -7.36 10.06 7.23
N PRO A 280 -8.00 11.22 7.47
CA PRO A 280 -8.66 11.49 8.72
C PRO A 280 -9.78 10.49 8.96
N GLN A 281 -9.97 10.11 10.22
CA GLN A 281 -10.99 9.16 10.62
C GLN A 281 -12.06 9.86 11.45
N ASP A 282 -13.33 9.66 11.08
CA ASP A 282 -14.46 10.07 11.92
C ASP A 282 -14.61 9.07 13.07
N ASN A 283 -14.05 9.45 14.22
CA ASN A 283 -14.10 8.62 15.42
C ASN A 283 -15.53 8.49 15.97
N GLN A 284 -16.41 9.47 15.75
CA GLN A 284 -17.80 9.42 16.19
C GLN A 284 -18.58 8.40 15.36
N GLU A 285 -18.43 8.41 14.04
CA GLU A 285 -19.07 7.43 13.17
C GLU A 285 -18.55 6.00 13.47
N LYS A 286 -17.24 5.85 13.69
CA LYS A 286 -16.63 4.59 14.10
C LYS A 286 -17.16 4.07 15.42
N GLU A 287 -17.32 4.95 16.40
CA GLU A 287 -17.82 4.60 17.73
C GLU A 287 -19.30 4.18 17.67
N LEU A 288 -20.12 4.88 16.90
CA LEU A 288 -21.53 4.50 16.68
C LEU A 288 -21.66 3.10 16.08
N VAL A 289 -20.87 2.80 15.05
CA VAL A 289 -20.85 1.46 14.44
C VAL A 289 -20.36 0.42 15.47
N HIS A 290 -19.32 0.72 16.23
CA HIS A 290 -18.81 -0.17 17.27
C HIS A 290 -19.83 -0.43 18.38
N GLN A 291 -20.57 0.58 18.81
CA GLN A 291 -21.67 0.45 19.78
C GLN A 291 -22.80 -0.42 19.25
N MET A 292 -23.18 -0.26 17.98
CA MET A 292 -24.17 -1.14 17.33
C MET A 292 -23.76 -2.61 17.40
N TRP A 293 -22.53 -2.92 17.03
CA TRP A 293 -21.99 -4.28 17.11
C TRP A 293 -21.79 -4.77 18.54
N GLY A 294 -21.44 -3.86 19.46
CA GLY A 294 -21.36 -4.15 20.90
C GLY A 294 -22.70 -4.56 21.49
N ASN A 295 -23.78 -3.87 21.14
CA ASN A 295 -25.14 -4.22 21.57
C ASN A 295 -25.62 -5.55 20.96
N PHE A 296 -25.30 -5.80 19.69
CA PHE A 296 -25.55 -7.09 19.05
C PHE A 296 -24.85 -8.24 19.80
N ARG A 297 -23.56 -8.07 20.14
CA ARG A 297 -22.78 -9.06 20.90
C ARG A 297 -23.33 -9.29 22.31
N LYS A 298 -23.80 -8.25 23.01
CA LYS A 298 -24.46 -8.39 24.32
C LYS A 298 -25.75 -9.17 24.21
N ALA A 299 -26.59 -8.87 23.21
CA ALA A 299 -27.82 -9.63 22.95
C ALA A 299 -27.53 -11.10 22.63
N PHE A 300 -26.47 -11.37 21.89
CA PHE A 300 -25.99 -12.72 21.59
C PHE A 300 -25.67 -13.50 22.88
N TRP A 301 -24.88 -12.92 23.80
CA TRP A 301 -24.53 -13.58 25.06
C TRP A 301 -25.73 -13.78 25.98
N LEU A 302 -26.63 -12.81 26.03
CA LEU A 302 -27.86 -12.93 26.82
C LEU A 302 -28.71 -14.10 26.34
N LEU A 303 -28.83 -14.32 25.04
CA LEU A 303 -29.55 -15.46 24.46
C LEU A 303 -28.85 -16.78 24.72
N ILE A 304 -27.51 -16.86 24.75
CA ILE A 304 -26.77 -18.06 25.16
C ILE A 304 -27.10 -18.41 26.64
N VAL A 305 -27.15 -17.40 27.53
CA VAL A 305 -27.47 -17.61 28.94
C VAL A 305 -28.93 -18.12 29.08
N VAL A 306 -29.87 -17.52 28.35
CA VAL A 306 -31.26 -17.96 28.35
C VAL A 306 -31.39 -19.38 27.80
N ALA A 307 -30.68 -19.70 26.72
CA ALA A 307 -30.66 -21.06 26.16
C ALA A 307 -30.06 -22.09 27.14
N ALA A 308 -28.99 -21.73 27.85
CA ALA A 308 -28.36 -22.58 28.86
C ALA A 308 -29.30 -22.83 30.06
N LEU A 309 -30.02 -21.81 30.53
CA LEU A 309 -31.03 -21.96 31.58
C LEU A 309 -32.20 -22.83 31.14
N TYR A 310 -32.59 -22.76 29.86
CA TYR A 310 -33.64 -23.59 29.28
C TYR A 310 -33.18 -25.04 29.11
N PHE A 311 -31.87 -25.26 28.86
CA PHE A 311 -31.27 -26.59 28.73
C PHE A 311 -31.37 -27.42 30.01
N VAL A 312 -31.35 -26.77 31.16
CA VAL A 312 -31.51 -27.42 32.47
C VAL A 312 -32.93 -27.90 32.69
N ALA A 313 -33.93 -27.39 31.98
CA ALA A 313 -35.35 -27.64 32.23
C ALA A 313 -36.03 -28.71 31.35
N LYS A 314 -35.78 -28.84 30.03
CA LYS A 314 -36.37 -29.92 29.17
C LYS A 314 -35.73 -30.02 27.76
N TRP A 315 -35.41 -31.25 27.33
CA TRP A 315 -34.73 -31.56 26.04
C TRP A 315 -35.55 -31.24 24.76
N ALA A 316 -36.84 -31.35 24.75
CA ALA A 316 -37.65 -31.16 23.53
C ALA A 316 -37.74 -29.70 23.06
N GLY A 317 -37.61 -28.74 23.95
CA GLY A 317 -37.60 -27.31 23.61
C GLY A 317 -36.27 -26.80 23.05
N VAL A 318 -35.19 -27.55 23.25
CA VAL A 318 -33.81 -27.12 22.91
C VAL A 318 -33.59 -27.06 21.39
N VAL A 319 -34.10 -28.01 20.64
CA VAL A 319 -33.92 -28.05 19.17
C VAL A 319 -34.73 -26.93 18.52
N ILE A 320 -35.97 -26.72 18.92
CA ILE A 320 -36.85 -25.67 18.38
C ILE A 320 -36.30 -24.29 18.79
N GLY A 321 -35.89 -24.14 20.07
CA GLY A 321 -35.26 -22.90 20.57
C GLY A 321 -33.94 -22.56 19.89
N GLY A 322 -33.09 -23.56 19.61
CA GLY A 322 -31.82 -23.41 18.93
C GLY A 322 -31.97 -22.96 17.47
N VAL A 323 -32.94 -23.55 16.75
CA VAL A 323 -33.24 -23.12 15.37
C VAL A 323 -33.83 -21.71 15.34
N ALA A 324 -34.78 -21.41 16.22
CA ALA A 324 -35.36 -20.07 16.31
C ALA A 324 -34.34 -19.03 16.70
N TRP A 325 -33.40 -19.34 17.60
CA TRP A 325 -32.31 -18.50 17.99
C TRP A 325 -31.33 -18.26 16.81
N ALA A 326 -30.96 -19.29 16.06
CA ALA A 326 -30.06 -19.15 14.89
C ALA A 326 -30.69 -18.24 13.82
N VAL A 327 -31.97 -18.41 13.54
CA VAL A 327 -32.71 -17.56 12.59
C VAL A 327 -32.77 -16.12 13.10
N LEU A 328 -33.04 -15.90 14.39
CA LEU A 328 -33.01 -14.55 14.98
C LEU A 328 -31.65 -13.91 14.89
N GLN A 329 -30.55 -14.66 15.13
CA GLN A 329 -29.17 -14.13 14.99
C GLN A 329 -28.86 -13.72 13.57
N VAL A 330 -29.20 -14.54 12.58
CA VAL A 330 -29.03 -14.20 11.15
C VAL A 330 -29.83 -12.94 10.79
N PHE A 331 -31.08 -12.85 11.30
CA PHE A 331 -31.92 -11.68 11.08
C PHE A 331 -31.33 -10.39 11.70
N LEU A 332 -30.93 -10.43 12.98
CA LEU A 332 -30.32 -9.28 13.67
C LEU A 332 -28.99 -8.87 13.03
N TYR A 333 -28.16 -9.84 12.65
CA TYR A 333 -26.93 -9.60 11.91
C TYR A 333 -27.21 -8.90 10.58
N SER A 334 -28.17 -9.41 9.82
CA SER A 334 -28.59 -8.81 8.55
C SER A 334 -29.09 -7.37 8.72
N GLN A 335 -29.90 -7.11 9.78
CA GLN A 335 -30.39 -5.76 10.09
C GLN A 335 -29.25 -4.79 10.49
N ALA A 336 -28.32 -5.24 11.34
CA ALA A 336 -27.18 -4.44 11.75
C ALA A 336 -26.27 -4.10 10.54
N SER A 337 -25.96 -5.09 9.71
CA SER A 337 -25.16 -4.89 8.48
C SER A 337 -25.84 -3.96 7.47
N LYS A 338 -27.18 -4.04 7.32
CA LYS A 338 -27.91 -3.11 6.43
C LYS A 338 -27.88 -1.69 6.96
N LYS A 339 -28.03 -1.48 8.27
CA LYS A 339 -27.95 -0.13 8.87
C LYS A 339 -26.56 0.47 8.75
N GLU A 340 -25.50 -0.30 8.99
CA GLU A 340 -24.12 0.12 8.81
C GLU A 340 -23.86 0.56 7.36
N LYS A 341 -24.21 -0.28 6.38
CA LYS A 341 -24.06 0.04 4.96
C LYS A 341 -24.85 1.30 4.57
N ALA A 342 -26.06 1.48 5.09
CA ALA A 342 -26.88 2.66 4.81
C ALA A 342 -26.24 3.94 5.41
N GLN A 343 -25.68 3.89 6.62
CA GLN A 343 -24.96 5.03 7.21
C GLN A 343 -23.71 5.39 6.40
N LEU A 344 -22.87 4.40 6.10
CA LEU A 344 -21.66 4.61 5.29
C LEU A 344 -21.99 5.17 3.91
N GLN A 345 -23.07 4.70 3.29
CA GLN A 345 -23.53 5.23 2.01
C GLN A 345 -24.00 6.69 2.13
N ALA A 346 -24.77 7.02 3.15
CA ALA A 346 -25.23 8.39 3.41
C ALA A 346 -24.04 9.34 3.67
N SER A 347 -23.01 8.89 4.40
CA SER A 347 -21.79 9.66 4.61
C SER A 347 -21.03 9.91 3.31
N LYS A 348 -20.93 8.91 2.44
CA LYS A 348 -20.31 9.05 1.10
C LYS A 348 -21.08 10.03 0.23
N GLU A 349 -22.41 9.99 0.24
CA GLU A 349 -23.25 10.91 -0.53
C GLU A 349 -23.11 12.36 -0.05
N ARG A 350 -23.01 12.59 1.28
CA ARG A 350 -22.74 13.92 1.84
C ARG A 350 -21.38 14.47 1.38
N ARG A 351 -20.33 13.65 1.42
CA ARG A 351 -19.01 14.04 0.90
C ARG A 351 -19.03 14.33 -0.58
N LEU A 352 -19.68 13.49 -1.36
CA LEU A 352 -19.86 13.73 -2.80
C LEU A 352 -20.61 15.04 -3.09
N TYR A 353 -21.64 15.36 -2.32
CA TYR A 353 -22.35 16.62 -2.42
C TYR A 353 -21.46 17.80 -2.07
N GLY A 354 -20.67 17.71 -0.99
CA GLY A 354 -19.67 18.73 -0.61
C GLY A 354 -18.64 18.95 -1.72
N ALA A 355 -18.07 17.89 -2.28
CA ALA A 355 -17.10 17.96 -3.37
C ALA A 355 -17.70 18.61 -4.63
N LYS A 356 -18.93 18.27 -4.98
CA LYS A 356 -19.66 18.89 -6.12
C LYS A 356 -19.91 20.38 -5.89
N ARG A 357 -20.31 20.78 -4.69
CA ARG A 357 -20.56 22.19 -4.35
C ARG A 357 -19.30 23.06 -4.51
N LEU A 358 -18.14 22.47 -4.26
CA LEU A 358 -16.85 23.15 -4.40
C LEU A 358 -16.22 23.01 -5.80
N GLY A 359 -16.90 22.35 -6.74
CA GLY A 359 -16.41 22.15 -8.11
C GLY A 359 -15.24 21.17 -8.22
N LEU A 360 -15.00 20.35 -7.20
CA LEU A 360 -13.92 19.37 -7.17
C LEU A 360 -14.22 18.09 -7.97
N VAL A 361 -15.49 17.91 -8.35
CA VAL A 361 -15.95 16.76 -9.15
C VAL A 361 -16.82 17.28 -10.28
N ASP A 362 -16.50 16.94 -11.52
CA ASP A 362 -17.31 17.28 -12.67
C ASP A 362 -18.71 16.64 -12.52
N VAL A 363 -19.74 17.47 -12.63
CA VAL A 363 -21.11 17.00 -12.70
C VAL A 363 -21.32 16.46 -14.12
N PRO A 364 -21.57 15.16 -14.34
CA PRO A 364 -22.02 14.73 -15.65
C PRO A 364 -23.29 15.52 -15.96
N SER A 365 -23.28 16.28 -17.06
CA SER A 365 -24.46 16.97 -17.56
C SER A 365 -25.60 15.94 -17.62
N PRO A 366 -26.80 16.26 -17.13
CA PRO A 366 -27.94 15.37 -17.31
C PRO A 366 -28.12 15.20 -18.83
N GLY A 367 -27.89 13.97 -19.30
CA GLY A 367 -28.16 13.63 -20.69
C GLY A 367 -29.58 14.04 -21.04
N PRO A 368 -29.83 14.37 -22.31
CA PRO A 368 -31.18 14.75 -22.75
C PRO A 368 -32.14 13.62 -22.32
N LYS A 369 -33.19 14.02 -21.60
CA LYS A 369 -34.30 13.11 -21.28
C LYS A 369 -34.93 12.76 -22.62
N GLU A 370 -34.78 11.52 -23.07
CA GLU A 370 -35.63 10.94 -24.12
C GLU A 370 -37.06 10.72 -23.61
#